data_57d9a70278fd595e3478870a40cf8fad
#
_entry.id   57d9a70278fd595e3478870a40cf8fad
#
_cell.length_a   1.000
_cell.length_b   1.000
_cell.length_c   1.000
_cell.angle_alpha   90.00
_cell.angle_beta   90.00
_cell.angle_gamma   90.00
#
_symmetry.space_group_name_H-M   'P 1'
#
loop_
_entity.id
_entity.type
_entity.pdbx_description
1 polymer ?
#
loop_
_entity_poly.entity_id
_entity_poly.type
_entity_poly.pdbx_seq_one_letter_code
_entity_poly.pdbx_strand_id
1 'polypeptide(L)'
;MEFFTVILKKSSRLVLPHNFLKMLDGHRPQNMKLRQAGNGLRKLWDVEVVFDADGRMYLDHGWKQFVRAYDLGIGYFLVFRYDDNATFAVKVFDTTMCRRRYQDDDDADTLCLFFLSIRLSLTPILKKTFLHLARQWEQEQRVLR
;
A
#
# COMPACT_ATOMS: atom_id res chain seq x y z
N MET A 1 -4.74 -11.70 -7.67
CA MET A 1 -4.08 -11.81 -6.36
C MET A 1 -3.97 -10.45 -5.72
N GLU A 2 -4.26 -10.38 -4.45
CA GLU A 2 -4.12 -9.16 -3.65
C GLU A 2 -3.22 -9.44 -2.45
N PHE A 3 -2.45 -8.45 -2.07
CA PHE A 3 -1.70 -8.44 -0.82
C PHE A 3 -1.61 -7.02 -0.28
N PHE A 4 -1.23 -6.89 0.97
CA PHE A 4 -1.08 -5.59 1.58
C PHE A 4 0.28 -5.44 2.27
N THR A 5 0.67 -4.21 2.46
CA THR A 5 1.88 -3.86 3.21
C THR A 5 1.66 -2.56 3.97
N VAL A 6 2.45 -2.39 5.02
CA VAL A 6 2.48 -1.15 5.80
C VAL A 6 3.83 -0.47 5.58
N ILE A 7 3.80 0.84 5.42
CA ILE A 7 5.03 1.62 5.34
C ILE A 7 5.56 1.81 6.77
N LEU A 8 6.58 1.05 7.11
CA LEU A 8 7.18 1.08 8.45
C LEU A 8 8.36 2.04 8.53
N LYS A 9 9.00 2.29 7.41
CA LYS A 9 10.14 3.20 7.29
C LYS A 9 10.19 3.78 5.90
N LYS A 10 10.78 4.95 5.77
CA LYS A 10 11.07 5.50 4.43
C LYS A 10 12.22 4.71 3.83
N SER A 11 11.91 3.92 2.83
CA SER A 11 12.88 3.12 2.09
C SER A 11 12.79 3.41 0.61
N SER A 12 13.91 3.33 -0.08
CA SER A 12 13.95 3.42 -1.54
C SER A 12 13.41 2.18 -2.23
N ARG A 13 13.19 1.11 -1.48
CA ARG A 13 12.74 -0.19 -1.97
C ARG A 13 11.53 -0.69 -1.20
N LEU A 14 10.69 -1.45 -1.87
CA LEU A 14 9.60 -2.19 -1.24
C LEU A 14 9.80 -3.68 -1.47
N VAL A 15 9.86 -4.46 -0.40
CA VAL A 15 9.91 -5.92 -0.49
C VAL A 15 8.53 -6.47 -0.83
N LEU A 16 8.46 -7.38 -1.79
CA LEU A 16 7.22 -8.07 -2.16
C LEU A 16 7.08 -9.39 -1.38
N PRO A 17 5.83 -9.80 -1.07
CA PRO A 17 5.63 -11.03 -0.31
C PRO A 17 6.08 -12.26 -1.10
N HIS A 18 6.57 -13.25 -0.38
CA HIS A 18 7.04 -14.51 -0.96
C HIS A 18 5.93 -15.26 -1.72
N ASN A 19 4.70 -15.18 -1.23
CA ASN A 19 3.56 -15.81 -1.91
C ASN A 19 3.28 -15.21 -3.28
N PHE A 20 3.59 -13.94 -3.48
CA PHE A 20 3.51 -13.30 -4.79
C PHE A 20 4.55 -13.90 -5.76
N LEU A 21 5.77 -14.11 -5.28
CA LEU A 21 6.83 -14.77 -6.05
C LEU A 21 6.41 -16.17 -6.50
N LYS A 22 5.80 -16.94 -5.62
CA LYS A 22 5.29 -18.27 -5.94
C LYS A 22 4.22 -18.22 -7.03
N MET A 23 3.36 -17.22 -6.99
CA MET A 23 2.32 -17.02 -8.01
C MET A 23 2.92 -16.75 -9.39
N LEU A 24 4.06 -16.07 -9.45
CA LEU A 24 4.74 -15.78 -10.72
C LEU A 24 5.34 -17.03 -11.38
N ASP A 25 5.44 -18.14 -10.66
CA ASP A 25 5.87 -19.45 -11.18
C ASP A 25 7.17 -19.41 -12.01
N GLY A 26 8.19 -18.79 -11.40
CA GLY A 26 9.50 -18.66 -12.04
C GLY A 26 9.65 -17.49 -13.00
N HIS A 27 8.61 -16.76 -13.30
CA HIS A 27 8.71 -15.52 -14.06
C HIS A 27 9.45 -14.47 -13.23
N ARG A 28 10.45 -13.85 -13.86
CA ARG A 28 11.22 -12.76 -13.24
C ARG A 28 11.09 -11.49 -14.06
N PRO A 29 10.00 -10.72 -13.87
CA PRO A 29 9.85 -9.47 -14.59
C PRO A 29 10.95 -8.50 -14.20
N GLN A 30 11.47 -7.76 -15.15
CA GLN A 30 12.47 -6.71 -14.89
C GLN A 30 11.83 -5.40 -14.49
N ASN A 31 10.63 -5.15 -14.99
CA ASN A 31 9.89 -3.93 -14.71
C ASN A 31 8.43 -4.27 -14.46
N MET A 32 7.82 -3.49 -13.59
CA MET A 32 6.39 -3.53 -13.33
C MET A 32 5.84 -2.11 -13.35
N LYS A 33 4.53 -2.01 -13.46
CA LYS A 33 3.85 -0.73 -13.44
C LYS A 33 2.99 -0.62 -12.19
N LEU A 34 2.98 0.57 -11.61
CA LEU A 34 2.11 0.91 -10.50
C LEU A 34 1.09 1.94 -10.96
N ARG A 35 -0.15 1.76 -10.55
CA ARG A 35 -1.17 2.79 -10.67
C ARG A 35 -1.92 2.93 -9.35
N GLN A 36 -2.33 4.13 -9.04
CA GLN A 36 -3.23 4.34 -7.92
C GLN A 36 -4.63 3.84 -8.32
N ALA A 37 -5.23 2.98 -7.51
CA ALA A 37 -6.57 2.47 -7.79
C ALA A 37 -7.61 3.55 -7.57
N GLY A 38 -8.37 3.86 -8.61
CA GLY A 38 -9.44 4.87 -8.60
C GLY A 38 -10.00 5.07 -9.99
N ASN A 39 -11.14 5.76 -10.04
CA ASN A 39 -11.87 5.99 -11.28
C ASN A 39 -11.32 7.17 -12.02
N GLY A 40 -10.53 7.30 -12.84
CA GLY A 40 -10.04 8.47 -13.57
C GLY A 40 -8.54 8.61 -13.57
N LEU A 41 -7.85 8.03 -12.61
CA LEU A 41 -6.40 8.07 -12.59
C LEU A 41 -5.82 7.10 -13.62
N ARG A 42 -5.16 7.65 -14.62
CA ARG A 42 -4.58 6.89 -15.75
C ARG A 42 -3.06 6.78 -15.67
N LYS A 43 -2.43 7.50 -14.74
CA LYS A 43 -0.98 7.54 -14.68
C LYS A 43 -0.41 6.21 -14.24
N LEU A 44 0.51 5.70 -15.02
CA LEU A 44 1.30 4.51 -14.72
C LEU A 44 2.71 4.95 -14.31
N TRP A 45 3.22 4.32 -13.27
CA TRP A 45 4.57 4.53 -12.77
C TRP A 45 5.40 3.30 -13.07
N ASP A 46 6.48 3.48 -13.82
CA ASP A 46 7.40 2.39 -14.10
C ASP A 46 8.30 2.16 -12.88
N VAL A 47 8.37 0.91 -12.46
CA VAL A 47 9.18 0.50 -11.31
C VAL A 47 10.04 -0.68 -11.71
N GLU A 48 11.33 -0.57 -11.44
CA GLU A 48 12.28 -1.65 -11.66
C GLU A 48 12.14 -2.72 -10.58
N VAL A 49 12.23 -3.96 -11.00
CA VAL A 49 12.19 -5.12 -10.10
C VAL A 49 13.60 -5.66 -9.91
N VAL A 50 13.99 -5.84 -8.66
CA VAL A 50 15.31 -6.36 -8.29
C VAL A 50 15.15 -7.59 -7.41
N PHE A 51 15.98 -8.59 -7.64
CA PHE A 51 16.07 -9.79 -6.81
C PHE A 51 17.40 -9.77 -6.08
N ASP A 52 17.38 -10.06 -4.78
CA ASP A 52 18.60 -10.17 -3.99
C ASP A 52 19.19 -11.60 -4.04
N ALA A 53 20.30 -11.80 -3.33
CA ALA A 53 20.97 -13.10 -3.26
C ALA A 53 20.10 -14.19 -2.61
N ASP A 54 19.18 -13.82 -1.74
CA ASP A 54 18.24 -14.73 -1.07
C ASP A 54 16.98 -15.00 -1.91
N GLY A 55 16.89 -14.42 -3.10
CA GLY A 55 15.75 -14.56 -3.99
C GLY A 55 14.55 -13.69 -3.62
N ARG A 56 14.73 -12.72 -2.74
CA ARG A 56 13.67 -11.76 -2.40
C ARG A 56 13.48 -10.76 -3.55
N MET A 57 12.24 -10.45 -3.82
CA MET A 57 11.85 -9.51 -4.86
C MET A 57 11.57 -8.14 -4.26
N TYR A 58 12.14 -7.11 -4.88
CA TYR A 58 11.96 -5.72 -4.46
C TYR A 58 11.47 -4.88 -5.62
N LEU A 59 10.59 -3.94 -5.33
CA LEU A 59 10.35 -2.77 -6.19
C LEU A 59 11.41 -1.73 -5.82
N ASP A 60 12.28 -1.38 -6.75
CA ASP A 60 13.42 -0.51 -6.50
C ASP A 60 13.26 0.83 -7.24
N HIS A 61 13.94 1.02 -8.35
CA HIS A 61 13.89 2.27 -9.10
C HIS A 61 12.45 2.62 -9.50
N GLY A 62 12.02 3.82 -9.17
CA GLY A 62 10.65 4.27 -9.40
C GLY A 62 9.72 4.17 -8.18
N TRP A 63 10.01 3.30 -7.23
CA TRP A 63 9.21 3.20 -6.01
C TRP A 63 9.22 4.50 -5.20
N LYS A 64 10.39 5.10 -5.03
CA LYS A 64 10.54 6.35 -4.29
C LYS A 64 9.75 7.50 -4.92
N GLN A 65 9.72 7.57 -6.24
CA GLN A 65 8.94 8.55 -6.98
C GLN A 65 7.44 8.37 -6.76
N PHE A 66 6.97 7.13 -6.75
CA PHE A 66 5.59 6.81 -6.44
C PHE A 66 5.23 7.24 -5.00
N VAL A 67 6.08 6.92 -4.04
CA VAL A 67 5.89 7.33 -2.64
C VAL A 67 5.80 8.86 -2.50
N ARG A 68 6.65 9.58 -3.20
CA ARG A 68 6.65 11.06 -3.18
C ARG A 68 5.41 11.64 -3.85
N ALA A 69 5.04 11.09 -5.00
CA ALA A 69 3.92 11.60 -5.77
C ALA A 69 2.60 11.53 -5.02
N TYR A 70 2.41 10.48 -4.23
CA TYR A 70 1.20 10.26 -3.46
C TYR A 70 1.36 10.56 -1.97
N ASP A 71 2.49 11.15 -1.58
CA ASP A 71 2.78 11.56 -0.20
C ASP A 71 2.52 10.43 0.81
N LEU A 72 3.08 9.27 0.54
CA LEU A 72 2.91 8.09 1.38
C LEU A 72 3.78 8.21 2.63
N GLY A 73 3.15 8.25 3.78
CA GLY A 73 3.80 8.40 5.06
C GLY A 73 4.00 7.08 5.81
N ILE A 74 4.79 7.14 6.87
CA ILE A 74 4.97 6.01 7.79
C ILE A 74 3.63 5.69 8.46
N GLY A 75 3.29 4.40 8.56
CA GLY A 75 2.02 3.94 9.08
C GLY A 75 0.91 3.85 8.05
N TYR A 76 1.18 4.28 6.82
CA TYR A 76 0.24 4.10 5.73
C TYR A 76 0.13 2.64 5.34
N PHE A 77 -1.06 2.25 4.98
CA PHE A 77 -1.42 0.90 4.60
C PHE A 77 -1.71 0.87 3.09
N LEU A 78 -1.07 -0.03 2.40
CA LEU A 78 -1.21 -0.17 0.94
C LEU A 78 -1.78 -1.53 0.60
N VAL A 79 -2.77 -1.56 -0.26
CA VAL A 79 -3.31 -2.80 -0.84
C VAL A 79 -2.94 -2.86 -2.30
N PHE A 80 -2.21 -3.90 -2.67
CA PHE A 80 -1.77 -4.15 -4.03
C PHE A 80 -2.65 -5.21 -4.66
N ARG A 81 -3.20 -4.91 -5.82
CA ARG A 81 -3.87 -5.89 -6.66
C ARG A 81 -3.08 -6.07 -7.94
N TYR A 82 -2.66 -7.29 -8.19
CA TYR A 82 -1.92 -7.63 -9.40
C TYR A 82 -2.87 -7.85 -10.58
N ASP A 83 -2.61 -7.14 -11.66
CA ASP A 83 -3.24 -7.35 -12.96
C ASP A 83 -2.30 -8.18 -13.85
N ASP A 84 -2.85 -9.00 -14.74
CA ASP A 84 -2.07 -9.91 -15.59
C ASP A 84 -1.07 -9.23 -16.54
N ASN A 85 -1.14 -7.91 -16.67
CA ASN A 85 -0.25 -7.10 -17.52
C ASN A 85 0.95 -6.51 -16.77
N ALA A 86 1.46 -7.20 -15.76
CA ALA A 86 2.57 -6.74 -14.91
C ALA A 86 2.29 -5.36 -14.27
N THR A 87 1.06 -5.12 -13.89
CA THR A 87 0.61 -3.87 -13.28
C THR A 87 -0.01 -4.14 -11.91
N PHE A 88 0.37 -3.33 -10.93
CA PHE A 88 -0.30 -3.30 -9.64
C PHE A 88 -1.24 -2.11 -9.56
N ALA A 89 -2.48 -2.36 -9.19
CA ALA A 89 -3.40 -1.33 -8.72
C ALA A 89 -3.22 -1.17 -7.21
N VAL A 90 -2.89 0.02 -6.76
CA VAL A 90 -2.55 0.29 -5.36
C VAL A 90 -3.64 1.14 -4.73
N LYS A 91 -4.25 0.63 -3.66
CA LYS A 91 -5.14 1.40 -2.79
C LYS A 91 -4.32 1.90 -1.59
N VAL A 92 -4.51 3.15 -1.25
CA VAL A 92 -3.76 3.81 -0.17
C VAL A 92 -4.71 4.13 0.97
N PHE A 93 -4.35 3.69 2.17
CA PHE A 93 -5.04 4.03 3.41
C PHE A 93 -4.05 4.77 4.33
N ASP A 94 -4.48 5.88 4.87
CA ASP A 94 -3.64 6.66 5.78
C ASP A 94 -3.72 6.16 7.23
N THR A 95 -3.09 6.88 8.15
CA THR A 95 -3.07 6.53 9.58
C THR A 95 -4.45 6.60 10.26
N THR A 96 -5.45 7.16 9.59
CA THR A 96 -6.85 7.16 10.06
C THR A 96 -7.59 5.89 9.68
N MET A 97 -6.93 4.98 8.93
CA MET A 97 -7.51 3.79 8.32
C MET A 97 -8.57 4.07 7.24
N CYS A 98 -8.66 5.32 6.80
CA CYS A 98 -9.49 5.71 5.68
C CYS A 98 -8.69 5.64 4.39
N ARG A 99 -9.35 5.21 3.32
CA ARG A 99 -8.75 5.24 1.99
C ARG A 99 -8.49 6.68 1.57
N ARG A 100 -7.26 6.97 1.16
CA ARG A 100 -6.93 8.23 0.51
C ARG A 100 -7.30 8.17 -0.96
N ARG A 101 -8.05 9.18 -1.37
CA ARG A 101 -8.36 9.40 -2.77
C ARG A 101 -7.57 10.61 -3.27
N TYR A 102 -7.16 10.52 -4.52
CA TYR A 102 -6.34 11.55 -5.13
C TYR A 102 -7.16 12.33 -6.16
N GLN A 103 -6.59 13.40 -6.62
CA GLN A 103 -7.27 14.51 -7.31
C GLN A 103 -8.19 14.11 -8.48
N ASP A 104 -7.93 12.99 -9.14
CA ASP A 104 -8.71 12.54 -10.28
C ASP A 104 -9.76 11.46 -9.93
N ASP A 105 -9.93 11.17 -8.66
CA ASP A 105 -11.01 10.30 -8.19
C ASP A 105 -12.30 11.11 -8.06
N ASP A 106 -13.26 10.85 -8.95
CA ASP A 106 -14.55 11.54 -8.98
C ASP A 106 -15.47 11.16 -7.82
N ASP A 107 -15.21 10.05 -7.17
CA ASP A 107 -16.01 9.58 -6.05
C ASP A 107 -15.46 10.16 -4.74
N ALA A 108 -16.19 11.08 -4.15
CA ALA A 108 -15.93 11.45 -2.76
C ALA A 108 -15.97 10.20 -1.89
N ASP A 109 -14.95 9.99 -1.09
CA ASP A 109 -14.90 8.85 -0.18
C ASP A 109 -15.87 9.04 0.97
N THR A 110 -17.14 8.73 0.71
CA THR A 110 -18.24 8.84 1.66
C THR A 110 -17.98 7.99 2.90
N LEU A 111 -17.35 6.81 2.72
CA LEU A 111 -16.97 5.94 3.84
C LEU A 111 -15.91 6.60 4.73
N CYS A 112 -14.92 7.24 4.14
CA CYS A 112 -13.88 7.94 4.91
C CYS A 112 -14.47 9.08 5.75
N LEU A 113 -15.35 9.87 5.16
CA LEU A 113 -16.07 10.93 5.88
C LEU A 113 -16.93 10.36 7.01
N PHE A 114 -17.59 9.25 6.77
CA PHE A 114 -18.38 8.54 7.78
C PHE A 114 -17.51 8.06 8.95
N PHE A 115 -16.37 7.43 8.66
CA PHE A 115 -15.41 7.00 9.68
C PHE A 115 -14.81 8.16 10.46
N LEU A 116 -14.51 9.27 9.81
CA LEU A 116 -14.05 10.49 10.48
C LEU A 116 -15.13 11.05 11.43
N SER A 117 -16.37 11.06 11.01
CA SER A 117 -17.50 11.47 11.87
C SER A 117 -17.63 10.58 13.11
N ILE A 118 -17.57 9.26 12.93
CA ILE A 118 -17.59 8.29 14.04
C ILE A 118 -16.39 8.52 14.96
N ARG A 119 -15.21 8.70 14.40
CA ARG A 119 -13.98 8.93 15.17
C ARG A 119 -14.09 10.16 16.04
N LEU A 120 -14.68 11.25 15.55
CA LEU A 120 -14.89 12.47 16.32
C LEU A 120 -15.90 12.28 17.46
N SER A 121 -16.87 11.40 17.28
CA SER A 121 -17.89 11.08 18.27
C SER A 121 -17.49 9.95 19.23
N LEU A 122 -16.38 9.25 18.99
CA LEU A 122 -15.86 8.22 19.89
C LEU A 122 -15.37 8.81 21.20
N THR A 123 -15.65 8.10 22.31
CA THR A 123 -15.08 8.44 23.60
C THR A 123 -13.55 8.29 23.58
N PRO A 124 -12.81 9.00 24.45
CA PRO A 124 -11.35 8.85 24.52
C PRO A 124 -10.89 7.40 24.74
N ILE A 125 -11.66 6.61 25.48
CA ILE A 125 -11.36 5.19 25.73
C ILE A 125 -11.44 4.38 24.44
N LEU A 126 -12.48 4.56 23.65
CA LEU A 126 -12.64 3.87 22.35
C LEU A 126 -11.57 4.28 21.36
N LYS A 127 -11.17 5.55 21.34
CA LYS A 127 -10.04 6.02 20.52
C LYS A 127 -8.74 5.33 20.88
N LYS A 128 -8.45 5.17 22.16
CA LYS A 128 -7.25 4.45 22.64
C LYS A 128 -7.27 2.99 22.21
N THR A 129 -8.43 2.31 22.35
CA THR A 129 -8.59 0.92 21.94
C THR A 129 -8.35 0.76 20.44
N PHE A 130 -8.92 1.65 19.64
CA PHE A 130 -8.74 1.64 18.19
C PHE A 130 -7.26 1.80 17.79
N LEU A 131 -6.56 2.76 18.37
CA LEU A 131 -5.13 2.99 18.14
C LEU A 131 -4.28 1.81 18.60
N HIS A 132 -4.64 1.19 19.71
CA HIS A 132 -3.94 0.00 20.21
C HIS A 132 -4.05 -1.18 19.24
N LEU A 133 -5.24 -1.46 18.72
CA LEU A 133 -5.46 -2.50 17.73
C LEU A 133 -4.68 -2.24 16.45
N ALA A 134 -4.64 -1.00 15.98
CA ALA A 134 -3.85 -0.62 14.81
C ALA A 134 -2.36 -0.88 15.01
N ARG A 135 -1.81 -0.51 16.17
CA ARG A 135 -0.40 -0.76 16.52
C ARG A 135 -0.08 -2.25 16.64
N GLN A 136 -0.97 -3.00 17.27
CA GLN A 136 -0.81 -4.46 17.40
C GLN A 136 -0.75 -5.12 16.03
N TRP A 137 -1.63 -4.73 15.14
CA TRP A 137 -1.65 -5.23 13.78
C TRP A 137 -0.34 -4.92 13.03
N GLU A 138 0.20 -3.71 13.18
CA GLU A 138 1.51 -3.35 12.62
C GLU A 138 2.64 -4.23 13.15
N GLN A 139 2.63 -4.54 14.46
CA GLN A 139 3.63 -5.41 15.07
C GLN A 139 3.55 -6.83 14.53
N GLU A 140 2.35 -7.37 14.34
CA GLU A 140 2.16 -8.68 13.74
C GLU A 140 2.74 -8.74 12.32
N GLN A 141 2.57 -7.68 11.55
CA GLN A 141 3.15 -7.60 10.21
C GLN A 141 4.68 -7.55 10.23
N ARG A 142 5.27 -6.94 11.24
CA ARG A 142 6.74 -6.95 11.42
C ARG A 142 7.29 -8.34 11.71
N VAL A 143 6.60 -9.11 12.53
CA VAL A 143 7.01 -10.48 12.89
C VAL A 143 6.90 -11.43 11.68
N LEU A 144 5.92 -11.23 10.80
CA LEU A 144 5.71 -12.04 9.60
C LEU A 144 6.71 -11.71 8.46
N ARG A 145 7.50 -10.68 8.61
CA ARG A 145 8.59 -10.32 7.71
C ARG A 145 9.90 -10.86 8.22
#